data_668a72bd67263d3daeff0f41a57f384f
#
_entry.id   668a72bd67263d3daeff0f41a57f384f
#
_cell.length_a   1.000
_cell.length_b   1.000
_cell.length_c   1.000
_cell.angle_alpha   90.00
_cell.angle_beta   90.00
_cell.angle_gamma   90.00
#
_symmetry.space_group_name_H-M   'P 1'
#
loop_
_entity.id
_entity.type
_entity.pdbx_description
1 polymer ?
#
loop_
_entity_poly.entity_id
_entity_poly.type
_entity_poly.pdbx_seq_one_letter_code
_entity_poly.pdbx_strand_id
1 'polypeptide(L)'
;ETDNIESFQLNKNTKTIIYEKSQKVSSIKYNTLKVPCGKTFNINLSDGTNVYLNSGTSIKFPVSFKKESDREVFLSGEAYFNVQTNNASRFVVKSNLSSAIVFGTKFNFKDYPEDSFSEIILTEGSLGVRKLENTEKDKLVIIKPGERAKVSFETGEINRSRVNTKIYTSWIEGRIVFRNENLENM
;
A
#
# COMPACT_ATOMS: atom_id res chain seq x y z
N GLU A 1 -13.62 -16.25 19.98
CA GLU A 1 -13.60 -17.29 18.92
C GLU A 1 -12.25 -17.14 18.22
N THR A 2 -11.39 -18.13 18.44
CA THR A 2 -10.06 -18.18 17.79
C THR A 2 -10.25 -18.71 16.39
N ASP A 3 -10.34 -17.82 15.41
CA ASP A 3 -10.25 -18.21 14.01
C ASP A 3 -8.88 -18.84 13.76
N ASN A 4 -8.89 -20.05 13.22
CA ASN A 4 -7.71 -20.84 12.89
C ASN A 4 -6.75 -20.02 12.01
N ILE A 5 -5.64 -19.60 12.60
CA ILE A 5 -4.52 -18.97 11.91
C ILE A 5 -3.77 -20.09 11.19
N GLU A 6 -4.03 -20.26 9.90
CA GLU A 6 -3.24 -21.17 9.07
C GLU A 6 -1.91 -20.48 8.72
N SER A 7 -0.84 -21.03 9.26
CA SER A 7 0.59 -20.82 8.96
C SER A 7 1.09 -19.41 8.63
N PHE A 8 1.52 -18.71 9.65
CA PHE A 8 2.45 -17.60 9.49
C PHE A 8 3.71 -17.86 10.32
N GLN A 9 4.86 -17.37 9.86
CA GLN A 9 6.10 -17.39 10.62
C GLN A 9 6.43 -15.97 11.09
N LEU A 10 6.64 -15.79 12.39
CA LEU A 10 7.10 -14.52 12.95
C LEU A 10 8.64 -14.55 13.06
N ASN A 11 9.32 -13.78 12.25
CA ASN A 11 10.74 -13.52 12.43
C ASN A 11 10.92 -12.44 13.51
N LYS A 12 11.24 -12.85 14.73
CA LYS A 12 11.40 -11.97 15.90
C LYS A 12 12.53 -10.95 15.75
N ASN A 13 13.56 -11.27 14.97
CA ASN A 13 14.73 -10.38 14.79
C ASN A 13 14.44 -9.24 13.82
N THR A 14 13.65 -9.49 12.78
CA THR A 14 13.30 -8.48 11.74
C THR A 14 11.92 -7.87 11.96
N LYS A 15 11.15 -8.32 12.95
CA LYS A 15 9.74 -7.94 13.17
C LYS A 15 8.87 -8.12 11.92
N THR A 16 9.12 -9.20 11.16
CA THR A 16 8.44 -9.50 9.91
C THR A 16 7.54 -10.72 10.07
N ILE A 17 6.31 -10.63 9.57
CA ILE A 17 5.40 -11.78 9.41
C ILE A 17 5.51 -12.28 7.98
N ILE A 18 5.73 -13.59 7.81
CA ILE A 18 5.81 -14.26 6.53
C ILE A 18 4.58 -15.15 6.37
N TYR A 19 3.83 -14.97 5.29
CA TYR A 19 2.69 -15.82 4.94
C TYR A 19 3.10 -16.84 3.88
N GLU A 20 2.88 -18.13 4.18
CA GLU A 20 3.17 -19.21 3.26
C GLU A 20 2.02 -19.43 2.26
N LYS A 21 2.36 -19.96 1.08
CA LYS A 21 1.39 -20.20 -0.01
C LYS A 21 0.54 -21.42 0.31
N SER A 22 -0.74 -21.23 0.64
CA SER A 22 -1.69 -22.33 0.85
C SER A 22 -2.27 -22.85 -0.47
N GLN A 23 -2.49 -24.18 -0.58
CA GLN A 23 -2.86 -24.84 -1.85
C GLN A 23 -4.36 -25.06 -2.09
N LYS A 24 -5.27 -24.82 -1.13
CA LYS A 24 -6.74 -24.99 -1.34
C LYS A 24 -7.54 -24.01 -0.51
N VAL A 25 -8.17 -23.05 -1.16
CA VAL A 25 -9.11 -22.14 -0.49
C VAL A 25 -10.45 -22.16 -1.21
N SER A 26 -11.48 -22.68 -0.56
CA SER A 26 -12.89 -22.63 -1.01
C SER A 26 -13.54 -21.25 -0.77
N SER A 27 -13.01 -20.47 0.16
CA SER A 27 -13.37 -19.07 0.43
C SER A 27 -12.09 -18.24 0.66
N ILE A 28 -12.06 -16.96 0.22
CA ILE A 28 -10.93 -16.08 0.50
C ILE A 28 -11.03 -15.63 1.96
N LYS A 29 -10.08 -16.07 2.78
CA LYS A 29 -9.90 -15.57 4.14
C LYS A 29 -9.02 -14.33 4.12
N TYR A 30 -9.39 -13.31 4.89
CA TYR A 30 -8.64 -12.07 5.03
C TYR A 30 -8.08 -11.91 6.44
N ASN A 31 -6.87 -11.39 6.53
CA ASN A 31 -6.28 -10.90 7.76
C ASN A 31 -6.23 -9.37 7.75
N THR A 32 -6.31 -8.77 8.92
CA THR A 32 -6.09 -7.34 9.12
C THR A 32 -4.94 -7.15 10.10
N LEU A 33 -3.91 -6.41 9.66
CA LEU A 33 -2.81 -5.99 10.52
C LEU A 33 -2.96 -4.50 10.82
N LYS A 34 -2.93 -4.14 12.11
CA LYS A 34 -2.94 -2.75 12.57
C LYS A 34 -1.64 -2.43 13.27
N VAL A 35 -0.97 -1.38 12.82
CA VAL A 35 0.28 -0.87 13.41
C VAL A 35 -0.06 0.22 14.41
N PRO A 36 0.32 0.10 15.69
CA PRO A 36 0.11 1.16 16.68
C PRO A 36 0.86 2.44 16.32
N CYS A 37 0.38 3.58 16.84
CA CYS A 37 1.08 4.86 16.71
C CYS A 37 2.52 4.76 17.25
N GLY A 38 3.46 5.41 16.57
CA GLY A 38 4.88 5.42 16.91
C GLY A 38 5.64 4.12 16.60
N LYS A 39 5.00 3.16 15.90
CA LYS A 39 5.64 1.91 15.46
C LYS A 39 5.59 1.78 13.94
N THR A 40 6.50 0.98 13.41
CA THR A 40 6.49 0.53 12.01
C THR A 40 6.51 -0.98 11.96
N PHE A 41 6.02 -1.57 10.90
CA PHE A 41 5.99 -3.01 10.74
C PHE A 41 6.31 -3.41 9.30
N ASN A 42 6.82 -4.64 9.10
CA ASN A 42 7.09 -5.18 7.79
C ASN A 42 6.40 -6.55 7.64
N ILE A 43 5.73 -6.77 6.49
CA ILE A 43 5.10 -8.05 6.17
C ILE A 43 5.51 -8.52 4.77
N ASN A 44 5.64 -9.84 4.61
CA ASN A 44 5.74 -10.50 3.32
C ASN A 44 4.41 -11.18 3.02
N LEU A 45 3.76 -10.78 1.94
CA LEU A 45 2.52 -11.38 1.47
C LEU A 45 2.79 -12.72 0.78
N SER A 46 1.75 -13.53 0.61
CA SER A 46 1.86 -14.89 0.05
C SER A 46 2.34 -14.95 -1.42
N ASP A 47 2.30 -13.83 -2.13
CA ASP A 47 2.84 -13.70 -3.50
C ASP A 47 4.32 -13.28 -3.55
N GLY A 48 4.95 -13.02 -2.39
CA GLY A 48 6.30 -12.53 -2.26
C GLY A 48 6.42 -10.99 -2.24
N THR A 49 5.28 -10.28 -2.31
CA THR A 49 5.26 -8.81 -2.14
C THR A 49 5.66 -8.45 -0.72
N ASN A 50 6.62 -7.52 -0.59
CA ASN A 50 7.05 -6.98 0.69
C ASN A 50 6.40 -5.62 0.94
N VAL A 51 5.81 -5.43 2.13
CA VAL A 51 5.09 -4.20 2.51
C VAL A 51 5.63 -3.68 3.83
N TYR A 52 6.15 -2.45 3.80
CA TYR A 52 6.52 -1.69 5.00
C TYR A 52 5.32 -0.83 5.40
N LEU A 53 4.89 -0.93 6.65
CA LEU A 53 3.74 -0.23 7.20
C LEU A 53 4.21 0.84 8.17
N ASN A 54 3.76 2.07 7.96
CA ASN A 54 4.06 3.19 8.85
C ASN A 54 3.14 3.22 10.07
N SER A 55 3.44 4.13 10.98
CA SER A 55 2.69 4.38 12.22
C SER A 55 1.19 4.60 11.97
N GLY A 56 0.33 4.02 12.80
CA GLY A 56 -1.12 4.19 12.71
C GLY A 56 -1.79 3.50 11.50
N THR A 57 -1.03 2.73 10.72
CA THR A 57 -1.51 2.10 9.48
C THR A 57 -2.28 0.80 9.75
N SER A 58 -3.34 0.59 8.99
CA SER A 58 -4.07 -0.68 8.91
C SER A 58 -4.04 -1.21 7.48
N ILE A 59 -3.71 -2.49 7.32
CA ILE A 59 -3.79 -3.18 6.04
C ILE A 59 -4.62 -4.47 6.16
N LYS A 60 -5.58 -4.66 5.24
CA LYS A 60 -6.37 -5.89 5.10
C LYS A 60 -5.95 -6.59 3.81
N PHE A 61 -5.61 -7.85 3.89
CA PHE A 61 -5.10 -8.64 2.77
C PHE A 61 -5.53 -10.10 2.87
N PRO A 62 -5.65 -10.83 1.75
CA PRO A 62 -5.98 -12.24 1.77
C PRO A 62 -4.79 -13.07 2.29
N VAL A 63 -5.08 -14.14 3.03
CA VAL A 63 -4.06 -15.13 3.48
C VAL A 63 -3.31 -15.72 2.28
N SER A 64 -4.00 -15.95 1.17
CA SER A 64 -3.40 -16.38 -0.08
C SER A 64 -4.15 -15.76 -1.26
N PHE A 65 -3.40 -15.26 -2.25
CA PHE A 65 -3.97 -14.75 -3.49
C PHE A 65 -4.43 -15.87 -4.40
N LYS A 66 -5.61 -15.70 -5.03
CA LYS A 66 -6.10 -16.64 -6.04
C LYS A 66 -5.27 -16.54 -7.31
N LYS A 67 -5.04 -17.67 -7.97
CA LYS A 67 -4.46 -17.68 -9.31
C LYS A 67 -5.41 -16.99 -10.30
N GLU A 68 -4.85 -16.31 -11.31
CA GLU A 68 -5.60 -15.71 -12.43
C GLU A 68 -6.62 -14.63 -12.03
N SER A 69 -6.49 -14.06 -10.83
CA SER A 69 -7.30 -12.93 -10.38
C SER A 69 -6.41 -11.81 -9.86
N ASP A 70 -6.95 -10.61 -9.74
CA ASP A 70 -6.22 -9.48 -9.14
C ASP A 70 -5.81 -9.80 -7.70
N ARG A 71 -4.61 -9.38 -7.33
CA ARG A 71 -4.05 -9.45 -5.98
C ARG A 71 -4.46 -8.20 -5.22
N GLU A 72 -5.58 -8.24 -4.54
CA GLU A 72 -6.16 -7.06 -3.88
C GLU A 72 -5.79 -6.98 -2.41
N VAL A 73 -5.42 -5.77 -1.97
CA VAL A 73 -5.23 -5.40 -0.56
C VAL A 73 -5.91 -4.06 -0.28
N PHE A 74 -6.28 -3.83 0.99
CA PHE A 74 -6.96 -2.61 1.42
C PHE A 74 -6.08 -1.89 2.45
N LEU A 75 -5.80 -0.60 2.21
CA LEU A 75 -4.93 0.23 3.01
C LEU A 75 -5.72 1.38 3.64
N SER A 76 -5.42 1.66 4.92
CA SER A 76 -5.77 2.90 5.62
C SER A 76 -4.53 3.33 6.39
N GLY A 77 -3.94 4.48 6.05
CA GLY A 77 -2.66 4.94 6.58
C GLY A 77 -1.58 5.03 5.51
N GLU A 78 -0.33 4.73 5.84
CA GLU A 78 0.80 4.83 4.93
C GLU A 78 1.61 3.54 4.84
N ALA A 79 1.88 3.10 3.61
CA ALA A 79 2.70 1.92 3.36
C ALA A 79 3.58 2.08 2.12
N TYR A 80 4.77 1.50 2.19
CA TYR A 80 5.64 1.33 1.04
C TYR A 80 5.55 -0.11 0.54
N PHE A 81 5.22 -0.26 -0.72
CA PHE A 81 5.07 -1.54 -1.39
C PHE A 81 6.28 -1.83 -2.29
N ASN A 82 6.88 -3.00 -2.12
CA ASN A 82 7.80 -3.61 -3.07
C ASN A 82 7.09 -4.83 -3.67
N VAL A 83 6.35 -4.60 -4.74
CA VAL A 83 5.44 -5.59 -5.32
C VAL A 83 6.19 -6.59 -6.17
N GLN A 84 6.00 -7.88 -5.87
CA GLN A 84 6.53 -8.98 -6.66
C GLN A 84 5.97 -8.94 -8.09
N THR A 85 6.86 -8.93 -9.08
CA THR A 85 6.46 -8.87 -10.50
C THR A 85 5.64 -10.10 -10.89
N ASN A 86 4.47 -9.84 -11.47
CA ASN A 86 3.61 -10.86 -12.05
C ASN A 86 2.78 -10.26 -13.19
N ASN A 87 3.13 -10.55 -14.43
CA ASN A 87 2.49 -9.99 -15.61
C ASN A 87 1.09 -10.59 -15.90
N ALA A 88 0.76 -11.72 -15.28
CA ALA A 88 -0.53 -12.38 -15.45
C ALA A 88 -1.61 -11.88 -14.48
N SER A 89 -1.22 -11.20 -13.38
CA SER A 89 -2.13 -10.78 -12.31
C SER A 89 -1.72 -9.42 -11.78
N ARG A 90 -2.63 -8.45 -11.82
CA ARG A 90 -2.41 -7.11 -11.26
C ARG A 90 -2.32 -7.18 -9.74
N PHE A 91 -1.54 -6.29 -9.15
CA PHE A 91 -1.59 -5.99 -7.73
C PHE A 91 -2.34 -4.67 -7.55
N VAL A 92 -3.39 -4.69 -6.74
CA VAL A 92 -4.30 -3.56 -6.55
C VAL A 92 -4.33 -3.20 -5.08
N VAL A 93 -3.83 -2.00 -4.75
CA VAL A 93 -4.00 -1.41 -3.42
C VAL A 93 -5.21 -0.50 -3.48
N LYS A 94 -6.22 -0.79 -2.68
CA LYS A 94 -7.42 0.04 -2.52
C LYS A 94 -7.35 0.80 -1.20
N SER A 95 -7.69 2.06 -1.22
CA SER A 95 -7.87 2.90 -0.03
C SER A 95 -9.28 3.50 -0.01
N ASN A 96 -9.55 4.48 0.85
CA ASN A 96 -10.86 5.12 0.87
C ASN A 96 -11.11 5.98 -0.38
N LEU A 97 -10.08 6.61 -0.93
CA LEU A 97 -10.20 7.59 -2.01
C LEU A 97 -9.81 7.06 -3.38
N SER A 98 -8.80 6.20 -3.41
CA SER A 98 -8.17 5.84 -4.66
C SER A 98 -7.67 4.40 -4.66
N SER A 99 -7.26 3.94 -5.82
CA SER A 99 -6.58 2.66 -5.98
C SER A 99 -5.31 2.83 -6.81
N ALA A 100 -4.27 2.09 -6.41
CA ALA A 100 -3.03 1.91 -7.15
C ALA A 100 -3.04 0.54 -7.83
N ILE A 101 -2.76 0.50 -9.13
CA ILE A 101 -2.81 -0.70 -9.98
C ILE A 101 -1.44 -0.90 -10.61
N VAL A 102 -0.80 -2.04 -10.32
CA VAL A 102 0.57 -2.34 -10.76
C VAL A 102 0.74 -3.82 -11.14
N PHE A 103 1.84 -4.16 -11.82
CA PHE A 103 2.25 -5.53 -12.13
C PHE A 103 3.53 -5.97 -11.42
N GLY A 104 4.38 -5.01 -11.00
CA GLY A 104 5.65 -5.21 -10.32
C GLY A 104 6.34 -3.86 -10.18
N THR A 105 6.24 -3.22 -9.03
CA THR A 105 6.44 -1.79 -8.87
C THR A 105 6.82 -1.48 -7.44
N LYS A 106 7.66 -0.47 -7.24
CA LYS A 106 7.97 0.06 -5.91
C LYS A 106 7.36 1.44 -5.76
N PHE A 107 6.53 1.64 -4.73
CA PHE A 107 5.82 2.90 -4.51
C PHE A 107 5.42 3.08 -3.05
N ASN A 108 5.28 4.34 -2.65
CA ASN A 108 4.68 4.73 -1.38
C ASN A 108 3.22 5.14 -1.61
N PHE A 109 2.33 4.69 -0.74
CA PHE A 109 0.92 5.07 -0.75
C PHE A 109 0.52 5.54 0.63
N LYS A 110 0.06 6.81 0.71
CA LYS A 110 -0.42 7.46 1.93
C LYS A 110 -1.89 7.85 1.76
N ASP A 111 -2.75 7.36 2.67
CA ASP A 111 -4.18 7.67 2.76
C ASP A 111 -4.66 7.46 4.20
N TYR A 112 -4.36 8.43 5.07
CA TYR A 112 -4.92 8.43 6.43
C TYR A 112 -6.34 8.98 6.41
N PRO A 113 -7.25 8.46 7.26
CA PRO A 113 -8.66 8.91 7.32
C PRO A 113 -8.84 10.40 7.63
N GLU A 114 -7.90 11.00 8.34
CA GLU A 114 -7.86 12.41 8.71
C GLU A 114 -7.31 13.33 7.61
N ASP A 115 -6.62 12.77 6.61
CA ASP A 115 -6.05 13.55 5.51
C ASP A 115 -7.15 13.93 4.49
N SER A 116 -7.09 15.14 3.94
CA SER A 116 -8.01 15.62 2.89
C SER A 116 -7.65 15.11 1.48
N PHE A 117 -6.62 14.29 1.36
CA PHE A 117 -6.13 13.75 0.09
C PHE A 117 -5.36 12.44 0.31
N SER A 118 -5.33 11.60 -0.71
CA SER A 118 -4.35 10.50 -0.78
C SER A 118 -3.17 10.87 -1.67
N GLU A 119 -1.99 10.31 -1.38
CA GLU A 119 -0.76 10.49 -2.15
C GLU A 119 -0.14 9.14 -2.53
N ILE A 120 0.21 9.01 -3.80
CA ILE A 120 0.89 7.84 -4.33
C ILE A 120 2.16 8.31 -5.03
N ILE A 121 3.32 7.84 -4.54
CA ILE A 121 4.64 8.25 -5.03
C ILE A 121 5.34 7.04 -5.64
N LEU A 122 5.66 7.11 -6.93
CA LEU A 122 6.29 6.03 -7.66
C LEU A 122 7.82 6.14 -7.60
N THR A 123 8.49 5.08 -7.12
CA THR A 123 9.95 5.01 -7.10
C THR A 123 10.53 4.17 -8.24
N GLU A 124 9.85 3.07 -8.62
CA GLU A 124 10.33 2.17 -9.67
C GLU A 124 9.14 1.49 -10.38
N GLY A 125 9.23 1.32 -11.70
CA GLY A 125 8.23 0.62 -12.52
C GLY A 125 7.20 1.54 -13.16
N SER A 126 5.93 1.11 -13.21
CA SER A 126 4.80 1.85 -13.77
C SER A 126 3.57 1.64 -12.90
N LEU A 127 2.78 2.69 -12.67
CA LEU A 127 1.65 2.64 -11.78
C LEU A 127 0.46 3.42 -12.34
N GLY A 128 -0.71 2.77 -12.35
CA GLY A 128 -1.97 3.41 -12.65
C GLY A 128 -2.70 3.80 -11.39
N VAL A 129 -3.16 5.06 -11.33
CA VAL A 129 -3.99 5.60 -10.25
C VAL A 129 -5.41 5.77 -10.75
N ARG A 130 -6.38 5.31 -9.96
CA ARG A 130 -7.81 5.48 -10.22
C ARG A 130 -8.50 5.97 -8.95
N LYS A 131 -9.50 6.85 -9.09
CA LYS A 131 -10.45 7.17 -8.01
C LYS A 131 -11.32 5.95 -7.71
N LEU A 132 -11.74 5.79 -6.46
CA LEU A 132 -12.50 4.59 -6.04
C LEU A 132 -14.00 4.68 -6.32
N GLU A 133 -14.55 5.85 -6.66
CA GLU A 133 -15.97 6.00 -7.01
C GLU A 133 -16.31 5.32 -8.33
N ASN A 134 -17.30 4.43 -8.24
CA ASN A 134 -17.77 3.48 -9.22
C ASN A 134 -18.45 4.12 -10.46
N THR A 135 -17.71 4.79 -11.31
CA THR A 135 -18.21 5.06 -12.66
C THR A 135 -17.26 4.43 -13.68
N GLU A 136 -17.80 3.72 -14.67
CA GLU A 136 -17.03 3.14 -15.79
C GLU A 136 -16.18 4.16 -16.57
N LYS A 137 -16.33 5.45 -16.24
CA LYS A 137 -15.63 6.59 -16.84
C LYS A 137 -14.40 7.07 -16.08
N ASP A 138 -14.05 6.45 -14.94
CA ASP A 138 -12.91 6.91 -14.14
C ASP A 138 -11.59 6.66 -14.87
N LYS A 139 -11.00 7.76 -15.32
CA LYS A 139 -9.78 7.79 -16.10
C LYS A 139 -8.61 7.28 -15.28
N LEU A 140 -7.98 6.20 -15.76
CA LEU A 140 -6.73 5.72 -15.21
C LEU A 140 -5.61 6.73 -15.50
N VAL A 141 -4.99 7.28 -14.45
CA VAL A 141 -3.85 8.19 -14.56
C VAL A 141 -2.57 7.39 -14.35
N ILE A 142 -1.71 7.34 -15.37
CA ILE A 142 -0.42 6.65 -15.28
C ILE A 142 0.63 7.63 -14.76
N ILE A 143 1.39 7.22 -13.75
CA ILE A 143 2.56 7.93 -13.23
C ILE A 143 3.85 7.16 -13.50
N LYS A 144 4.96 7.92 -13.60
CA LYS A 144 6.31 7.43 -13.88
C LYS A 144 7.20 7.56 -12.64
N PRO A 145 8.33 6.85 -12.57
CA PRO A 145 9.30 7.02 -11.48
C PRO A 145 9.68 8.49 -11.26
N GLY A 146 9.68 8.92 -10.00
CA GLY A 146 9.89 10.32 -9.63
C GLY A 146 8.63 11.20 -9.68
N GLU A 147 7.48 10.62 -9.98
CA GLU A 147 6.20 11.32 -9.96
C GLU A 147 5.35 10.94 -8.74
N ARG A 148 4.52 11.90 -8.34
CA ARG A 148 3.48 11.77 -7.33
C ARG A 148 2.12 11.99 -7.98
N ALA A 149 1.14 11.15 -7.64
CA ALA A 149 -0.27 11.44 -7.82
C ALA A 149 -0.88 11.85 -6.48
N LYS A 150 -1.58 12.97 -6.44
CA LYS A 150 -2.35 13.46 -5.30
C LYS A 150 -3.82 13.45 -5.67
N VAL A 151 -4.64 12.70 -4.92
CA VAL A 151 -6.09 12.58 -5.15
C VAL A 151 -6.81 13.36 -4.07
N SER A 152 -7.58 14.38 -4.44
CA SER A 152 -8.35 15.20 -3.51
C SER A 152 -9.60 14.46 -3.04
N PHE A 153 -9.88 14.49 -1.74
CA PHE A 153 -11.13 13.99 -1.18
C PHE A 153 -12.33 14.80 -1.66
N GLU A 154 -12.20 16.12 -1.66
CA GLU A 154 -13.30 17.04 -1.97
C GLU A 154 -13.71 16.99 -3.43
N THR A 155 -12.74 17.02 -4.37
CA THR A 155 -13.01 17.13 -5.81
C THR A 155 -12.86 15.81 -6.55
N GLY A 156 -12.14 14.83 -5.96
CA GLY A 156 -11.75 13.59 -6.63
C GLY A 156 -10.74 13.78 -7.76
N GLU A 157 -10.20 14.99 -7.93
CA GLU A 157 -9.17 15.27 -8.94
C GLU A 157 -7.86 14.54 -8.63
N ILE A 158 -7.24 14.01 -9.69
CA ILE A 158 -5.92 13.38 -9.61
C ILE A 158 -4.89 14.34 -10.21
N ASN A 159 -4.14 15.00 -9.35
CA ASN A 159 -3.07 15.92 -9.74
C ASN A 159 -1.71 15.19 -9.74
N ARG A 160 -0.99 15.31 -10.87
CA ARG A 160 0.35 14.70 -11.05
C ARG A 160 1.44 15.75 -10.97
N SER A 161 2.51 15.47 -10.21
CA SER A 161 3.70 16.34 -10.09
C SER A 161 4.98 15.52 -9.94
N ARG A 162 6.13 16.10 -10.33
CA ARG A 162 7.44 15.52 -10.02
C ARG A 162 7.83 15.82 -8.58
N VAL A 163 8.45 14.85 -7.91
CA VAL A 163 8.88 14.98 -6.53
C VAL A 163 10.22 14.29 -6.29
N ASN A 164 10.90 14.68 -5.22
CA ASN A 164 12.04 13.92 -4.70
C ASN A 164 11.50 12.75 -3.86
N THR A 165 11.49 11.56 -4.43
CA THR A 165 10.91 10.35 -3.80
C THR A 165 11.58 9.99 -2.48
N LYS A 166 12.87 10.31 -2.28
CA LYS A 166 13.61 10.00 -1.04
C LYS A 166 12.95 10.59 0.21
N ILE A 167 12.30 11.73 0.07
CA ILE A 167 11.62 12.39 1.18
C ILE A 167 10.40 11.62 1.66
N TYR A 168 9.68 10.99 0.72
CA TYR A 168 8.48 10.21 1.00
C TYR A 168 8.78 8.77 1.44
N THR A 169 10.02 8.31 1.30
CA THR A 169 10.43 6.94 1.64
C THR A 169 11.46 6.87 2.77
N SER A 170 11.94 8.02 3.27
CA SER A 170 12.96 8.10 4.34
C SER A 170 12.50 7.45 5.66
N TRP A 171 11.20 7.44 5.93
CA TRP A 171 10.63 6.83 7.11
C TRP A 171 10.88 5.30 7.20
N ILE A 172 11.05 4.62 6.05
CA ILE A 172 11.39 3.19 5.98
C ILE A 172 12.73 2.91 6.68
N GLU A 173 13.64 3.88 6.61
CA GLU A 173 14.96 3.84 7.25
C GLU A 173 14.97 4.51 8.64
N GLY A 174 13.79 4.84 9.18
CA GLY A 174 13.63 5.53 10.46
C GLY A 174 14.07 6.99 10.46
N ARG A 175 14.18 7.63 9.28
CA ARG A 175 14.57 9.04 9.11
C ARG A 175 13.34 9.91 8.90
N ILE A 176 13.28 11.03 9.62
CA ILE A 176 12.27 12.07 9.43
C ILE A 176 12.90 13.21 8.66
N VAL A 177 12.26 13.66 7.59
CA VAL A 177 12.70 14.78 6.76
C VAL A 177 11.72 15.93 6.90
N PHE A 178 12.15 17.03 7.49
CA PHE A 178 11.37 18.26 7.62
C PHE A 178 11.58 19.15 6.39
N ARG A 179 10.49 19.72 5.88
CA ARG A 179 10.49 20.68 4.78
C ARG A 179 9.82 21.95 5.22
N ASN A 180 10.55 22.98 5.61
CA ASN A 180 10.03 24.32 5.87
C ASN A 180 8.66 24.36 6.58
N GLU A 181 8.35 23.35 7.35
CA GLU A 181 7.12 23.25 8.10
C GLU A 181 7.31 23.97 9.41
N ASN A 182 6.31 24.75 9.79
CA ASN A 182 6.33 25.45 11.07
C ASN A 182 6.20 24.38 12.17
N LEU A 183 7.17 24.32 13.10
CA LEU A 183 7.17 23.34 14.21
C LEU A 183 5.93 23.44 15.11
N GLU A 184 5.19 24.56 15.03
CA GLU A 184 3.94 24.77 15.76
C GLU A 184 2.77 23.90 15.24
N ASN A 185 2.89 23.29 14.06
CA ASN A 185 1.87 22.45 13.44
C ASN A 185 2.19 20.94 13.56
N MET A 186 3.10 20.58 14.44
CA MET A 186 3.47 19.21 14.78
C MET A 186 2.88 18.82 16.14
#